data_ed037c8dbe6c28a306cb478b95607601
#
_entry.id   ed037c8dbe6c28a306cb478b95607601
#
_cell.length_a   1.000
_cell.length_b   1.000
_cell.length_c   1.000
_cell.angle_alpha   90.00
_cell.angle_beta   90.00
_cell.angle_gamma   90.00
#
_symmetry.space_group_name_H-M   'P 1'
#
loop_
_entity.id
_entity.type
_entity.pdbx_description
1 polymer ?
#
loop_
_entity_poly.entity_id
_entity_poly.type
_entity_poly.pdbx_seq_one_letter_code
_entity_poly.pdbx_strand_id
1 'polypeptide(L)'
;MMIEYDTKKVIQEHAKLINVSLPSSYRKGEMAEGLATLFQHDPFYTVNQLPMDEQKLIAQLINLKFDECVEVPRNNEKHLMMQKVHLVVTYEDGNTWKLFMPDCVRTILRDTTESQIGDIPGMMEYRKVLESLTECNIKLQEVMDKEAGKIPMSQASKMILNQLEKQYIEKREELRKIQAKYSWASDKENPVQQSIADALMYIGFMKLV
;
A
#
# COMPACT_ATOMS: atom_id res chain seq x y z
N MET A 1 -12.58 4.98 -16.84
CA MET A 1 -11.26 5.43 -17.31
C MET A 1 -11.48 6.53 -18.34
N MET A 2 -10.75 7.66 -18.31
CA MET A 2 -11.02 8.84 -19.16
C MET A 2 -10.55 8.69 -20.63
N ILE A 3 -10.25 7.47 -21.08
CA ILE A 3 -9.75 7.18 -22.45
C ILE A 3 -10.75 7.57 -23.56
N GLU A 4 -12.03 7.64 -23.25
CA GLU A 4 -13.07 7.98 -24.23
C GLU A 4 -12.93 9.39 -24.83
N TYR A 5 -12.28 10.30 -24.12
CA TYR A 5 -12.04 11.69 -24.55
C TYR A 5 -10.76 11.86 -25.38
N ASP A 6 -9.91 10.85 -25.42
CA ASP A 6 -8.65 10.90 -26.16
C ASP A 6 -8.86 10.81 -27.68
N THR A 7 -7.87 11.27 -28.40
CA THR A 7 -7.82 11.04 -29.85
C THR A 7 -7.42 9.60 -30.14
N LYS A 8 -7.78 9.06 -31.32
CA LYS A 8 -7.36 7.72 -31.74
C LYS A 8 -5.84 7.52 -31.63
N LYS A 9 -5.05 8.57 -31.93
CA LYS A 9 -3.59 8.54 -31.83
C LYS A 9 -3.10 8.33 -30.39
N VAL A 10 -3.69 9.05 -29.44
CA VAL A 10 -3.35 8.94 -28.01
C VAL A 10 -3.69 7.55 -27.47
N ILE A 11 -4.85 6.99 -27.86
CA ILE A 11 -5.25 5.63 -27.46
C ILE A 11 -4.26 4.59 -28.04
N GLN A 12 -3.79 4.77 -29.27
CA GLN A 12 -2.78 3.89 -29.87
C GLN A 12 -1.42 4.03 -29.19
N GLU A 13 -1.02 5.22 -28.79
CA GLU A 13 0.20 5.46 -27.99
C GLU A 13 0.09 4.78 -26.62
N HIS A 14 -1.06 4.90 -25.94
CA HIS A 14 -1.32 4.19 -24.70
C HIS A 14 -1.18 2.66 -24.89
N ALA A 15 -1.84 2.09 -25.89
CA ALA A 15 -1.75 0.67 -26.18
C ALA A 15 -0.29 0.20 -26.41
N LYS A 16 0.51 0.99 -27.12
CA LYS A 16 1.94 0.71 -27.35
C LYS A 16 2.74 0.74 -26.06
N LEU A 17 2.48 1.72 -25.18
CA LEU A 17 3.18 1.84 -23.90
C LEU A 17 2.97 0.62 -23.00
N ILE A 18 1.79 0.00 -23.06
CA ILE A 18 1.47 -1.21 -22.29
C ILE A 18 1.63 -2.50 -23.11
N ASN A 19 2.33 -2.47 -24.24
CA ASN A 19 2.57 -3.62 -25.13
C ASN A 19 1.30 -4.32 -25.62
N VAL A 20 0.20 -3.59 -25.84
CA VAL A 20 -1.05 -4.12 -26.37
C VAL A 20 -1.14 -3.79 -27.85
N SER A 21 -1.39 -4.83 -28.67
CA SER A 21 -1.65 -4.67 -30.11
C SER A 21 -3.14 -4.49 -30.36
N LEU A 22 -3.53 -3.29 -30.81
CA LEU A 22 -4.89 -3.01 -31.23
C LEU A 22 -5.01 -3.11 -32.76
N PRO A 23 -6.04 -3.80 -33.30
CA PRO A 23 -6.26 -3.87 -34.74
C PRO A 23 -6.43 -2.48 -35.36
N SER A 24 -5.75 -2.23 -36.47
CA SER A 24 -5.81 -0.93 -37.19
C SER A 24 -7.21 -0.59 -37.68
N SER A 25 -8.04 -1.62 -37.91
CA SER A 25 -9.45 -1.49 -38.32
C SER A 25 -10.37 -0.95 -37.23
N TYR A 26 -9.97 -1.03 -35.97
CA TYR A 26 -10.82 -0.60 -34.85
C TYR A 26 -11.11 0.90 -34.91
N ARG A 27 -12.36 1.25 -34.64
CA ARG A 27 -12.77 2.62 -34.41
C ARG A 27 -12.25 3.10 -33.04
N LYS A 28 -12.24 4.41 -32.82
CA LYS A 28 -11.80 5.03 -31.56
C LYS A 28 -12.49 4.39 -30.33
N GLY A 29 -13.83 4.23 -30.37
CA GLY A 29 -14.60 3.65 -29.27
C GLY A 29 -14.22 2.21 -28.97
N GLU A 30 -14.05 1.37 -30.00
CA GLU A 30 -13.65 -0.03 -29.86
C GLU A 30 -12.24 -0.17 -29.23
N MET A 31 -11.31 0.74 -29.59
CA MET A 31 -9.98 0.77 -28.98
C MET A 31 -10.03 1.16 -27.49
N ALA A 32 -10.82 2.18 -27.17
CA ALA A 32 -10.99 2.64 -25.79
C ALA A 32 -11.66 1.57 -24.92
N GLU A 33 -12.71 0.93 -25.45
CA GLU A 33 -13.41 -0.18 -24.79
C GLU A 33 -12.47 -1.37 -24.55
N GLY A 34 -11.66 -1.74 -25.54
CA GLY A 34 -10.69 -2.83 -25.41
C GLY A 34 -9.66 -2.57 -24.31
N LEU A 35 -9.11 -1.36 -24.19
CA LEU A 35 -8.20 -1.01 -23.11
C LEU A 35 -8.90 -0.94 -21.75
N ALA A 36 -10.13 -0.43 -21.70
CA ALA A 36 -10.92 -0.39 -20.47
C ALA A 36 -11.26 -1.80 -19.98
N THR A 37 -11.64 -2.70 -20.90
CA THR A 37 -11.91 -4.10 -20.59
C THR A 37 -10.66 -4.82 -20.08
N LEU A 38 -9.50 -4.60 -20.72
CA LEU A 38 -8.23 -5.15 -20.25
C LEU A 38 -7.94 -4.70 -18.82
N PHE A 39 -8.08 -3.39 -18.53
CA PHE A 39 -7.84 -2.86 -17.19
C PHE A 39 -8.83 -3.40 -16.15
N GLN A 40 -10.07 -3.68 -16.52
CA GLN A 40 -11.05 -4.27 -15.60
C GLN A 40 -10.73 -5.74 -15.28
N HIS A 41 -10.24 -6.51 -16.26
CA HIS A 41 -9.94 -7.94 -16.08
C HIS A 41 -8.56 -8.18 -15.45
N ASP A 42 -7.57 -7.38 -15.83
CA ASP A 42 -6.20 -7.47 -15.30
C ASP A 42 -5.62 -6.07 -15.11
N PRO A 43 -6.01 -5.37 -14.03
CA PRO A 43 -5.54 -4.00 -13.78
C PRO A 43 -4.04 -3.92 -13.54
N PHE A 44 -3.42 -4.99 -13.05
CA PHE A 44 -1.98 -5.05 -12.84
C PHE A 44 -1.18 -5.28 -14.12
N TYR A 45 -1.81 -5.74 -15.20
CA TYR A 45 -1.12 -5.82 -16.49
C TYR A 45 -0.54 -4.46 -16.88
N THR A 46 -1.35 -3.39 -16.81
CA THR A 46 -0.90 -2.02 -17.10
C THR A 46 0.15 -1.54 -16.11
N VAL A 47 -0.03 -1.78 -14.81
CA VAL A 47 0.93 -1.38 -13.77
C VAL A 47 2.29 -2.05 -13.96
N ASN A 48 2.31 -3.34 -14.33
CA ASN A 48 3.51 -4.12 -14.53
C ASN A 48 4.35 -3.67 -15.77
N GLN A 49 3.74 -2.92 -16.71
CA GLN A 49 4.48 -2.31 -17.83
C GLN A 49 5.19 -1.00 -17.43
N LEU A 50 4.85 -0.42 -16.27
CA LEU A 50 5.50 0.80 -15.80
C LEU A 50 6.92 0.55 -15.29
N PRO A 51 7.81 1.55 -15.35
CA PRO A 51 9.08 1.50 -14.64
C PRO A 51 8.90 1.21 -13.14
N MET A 52 9.87 0.53 -12.53
CA MET A 52 9.77 0.10 -11.12
C MET A 52 9.51 1.27 -10.15
N ASP A 53 10.07 2.44 -10.40
CA ASP A 53 9.85 3.62 -9.56
C ASP A 53 8.40 4.12 -9.65
N GLU A 54 7.78 4.04 -10.84
CA GLU A 54 6.37 4.38 -11.02
C GLU A 54 5.45 3.35 -10.38
N GLN A 55 5.80 2.06 -10.45
CA GLN A 55 5.06 1.00 -9.73
C GLN A 55 5.05 1.27 -8.22
N LYS A 56 6.16 1.72 -7.64
CA LYS A 56 6.23 2.11 -6.21
C LYS A 56 5.31 3.30 -5.90
N LEU A 57 5.24 4.30 -6.79
CA LEU A 57 4.33 5.44 -6.63
C LEU A 57 2.86 5.00 -6.73
N ILE A 58 2.52 4.10 -7.66
CA ILE A 58 1.19 3.49 -7.73
C ILE A 58 0.83 2.77 -6.43
N ALA A 59 1.75 1.97 -5.87
CA ALA A 59 1.52 1.29 -4.60
C ALA A 59 1.29 2.26 -3.44
N GLN A 60 1.96 3.41 -3.40
CA GLN A 60 1.69 4.47 -2.43
C GLN A 60 0.29 5.07 -2.64
N LEU A 61 -0.05 5.44 -3.88
CA LEU A 61 -1.32 6.07 -4.22
C LEU A 61 -2.54 5.19 -3.94
N ILE A 62 -2.44 3.87 -4.11
CA ILE A 62 -3.52 2.91 -3.78
C ILE A 62 -3.90 2.99 -2.29
N ASN A 63 -2.93 3.23 -1.42
CA ASN A 63 -3.13 3.25 0.04
C ASN A 63 -3.59 4.61 0.59
N LEU A 64 -3.56 5.67 -0.22
CA LEU A 64 -4.00 7.00 0.19
C LEU A 64 -5.53 7.12 0.22
N LYS A 65 -6.03 8.12 0.94
CA LYS A 65 -7.44 8.52 0.92
C LYS A 65 -7.78 9.24 -0.39
N PHE A 66 -9.07 9.44 -0.64
CA PHE A 66 -9.62 9.97 -1.88
C PHE A 66 -9.02 11.33 -2.29
N ASP A 67 -8.80 12.22 -1.35
CA ASP A 67 -8.31 13.59 -1.53
C ASP A 67 -6.80 13.75 -1.33
N GLU A 68 -6.11 12.68 -1.00
CA GLU A 68 -4.66 12.69 -0.77
C GLU A 68 -3.89 12.46 -2.08
N CYS A 69 -2.71 13.07 -2.16
CA CYS A 69 -1.81 12.98 -3.31
C CYS A 69 -0.39 12.63 -2.90
N VAL A 70 0.40 12.19 -3.87
CA VAL A 70 1.86 12.09 -3.74
C VAL A 70 2.49 13.28 -4.44
N GLU A 71 3.42 13.96 -3.75
CA GLU A 71 4.20 15.04 -4.34
C GLU A 71 5.53 14.52 -4.88
N VAL A 72 5.85 14.88 -6.11
CA VAL A 72 7.13 14.56 -6.73
C VAL A 72 7.79 15.82 -7.28
N PRO A 73 9.13 15.95 -7.25
CA PRO A 73 9.82 17.10 -7.82
C PRO A 73 9.50 17.27 -9.31
N ARG A 74 9.33 18.50 -9.77
CA ARG A 74 8.97 18.83 -11.17
C ARG A 74 9.98 18.30 -12.20
N ASN A 75 11.25 18.20 -11.86
CA ASN A 75 12.29 17.64 -12.71
C ASN A 75 12.25 16.11 -12.80
N ASN A 76 11.35 15.46 -12.10
CA ASN A 76 11.17 14.01 -12.14
C ASN A 76 10.13 13.65 -13.22
N GLU A 77 10.57 13.36 -14.44
CA GLU A 77 9.69 13.01 -15.56
C GLU A 77 9.10 11.59 -15.49
N LYS A 78 9.45 10.82 -14.47
CA LYS A 78 9.06 9.40 -14.34
C LYS A 78 7.55 9.18 -14.30
N HIS A 79 6.79 10.12 -13.73
CA HIS A 79 5.33 10.04 -13.64
C HIS A 79 4.60 10.23 -14.99
N LEU A 80 5.31 10.65 -16.02
CA LEU A 80 4.69 10.90 -17.34
C LEU A 80 4.09 9.63 -17.96
N MET A 81 4.64 8.46 -17.71
CA MET A 81 4.09 7.21 -18.22
C MET A 81 2.79 6.85 -17.51
N MET A 82 2.71 6.95 -16.17
CA MET A 82 1.48 6.74 -15.39
C MET A 82 0.34 7.67 -15.85
N GLN A 83 0.65 8.91 -16.17
CA GLN A 83 -0.32 9.88 -16.70
C GLN A 83 -0.80 9.47 -18.09
N LYS A 84 0.11 9.09 -18.98
CA LYS A 84 -0.22 8.68 -20.37
C LYS A 84 -1.10 7.43 -20.42
N VAL A 85 -1.00 6.56 -19.42
CA VAL A 85 -1.85 5.36 -19.30
C VAL A 85 -3.05 5.58 -18.36
N HIS A 86 -3.37 6.83 -18.02
CA HIS A 86 -4.54 7.25 -17.24
C HIS A 86 -4.68 6.64 -15.85
N LEU A 87 -3.58 6.21 -15.23
CA LEU A 87 -3.58 5.73 -13.85
C LEU A 87 -3.57 6.88 -12.84
N VAL A 88 -3.04 8.04 -13.24
CA VAL A 88 -2.98 9.24 -12.39
C VAL A 88 -3.37 10.49 -13.16
N VAL A 89 -3.83 11.50 -12.41
CA VAL A 89 -4.00 12.87 -12.84
C VAL A 89 -2.93 13.70 -12.15
N THR A 90 -2.30 14.63 -12.88
CA THR A 90 -1.22 15.45 -12.35
C THR A 90 -1.63 16.91 -12.29
N TYR A 91 -1.26 17.60 -11.21
CA TYR A 91 -1.38 19.05 -11.06
C TYR A 91 0.00 19.64 -10.79
N GLU A 92 0.29 20.74 -11.46
CA GLU A 92 1.48 21.53 -11.22
C GLU A 92 1.27 22.46 -10.02
N ASP A 93 2.16 22.36 -9.02
CA ASP A 93 2.15 23.24 -7.85
C ASP A 93 3.58 23.72 -7.54
N GLY A 94 3.92 24.89 -8.06
CA GLY A 94 5.25 25.48 -7.93
C GLY A 94 6.34 24.58 -8.53
N ASN A 95 7.22 24.05 -7.68
CA ASN A 95 8.32 23.17 -8.08
C ASN A 95 8.01 21.66 -7.97
N THR A 96 6.75 21.32 -7.69
CA THR A 96 6.31 19.93 -7.53
C THR A 96 5.14 19.60 -8.47
N TRP A 97 5.02 18.32 -8.78
CA TRP A 97 3.81 17.73 -9.32
C TRP A 97 3.05 17.04 -8.19
N LYS A 98 1.75 17.30 -8.10
CA LYS A 98 0.80 16.56 -7.27
C LYS A 98 0.16 15.48 -8.10
N LEU A 99 0.35 14.22 -7.69
CA LEU A 99 -0.18 13.04 -8.36
C LEU A 99 -1.42 12.56 -7.61
N PHE A 100 -2.55 12.51 -8.29
CA PHE A 100 -3.81 11.98 -7.76
C PHE A 100 -4.21 10.74 -8.54
N MET A 101 -4.60 9.68 -7.84
CA MET A 101 -5.19 8.52 -8.47
C MET A 101 -6.71 8.69 -8.52
N PRO A 102 -7.35 8.59 -9.71
CA PRO A 102 -8.81 8.60 -9.81
C PRO A 102 -9.42 7.50 -8.96
N ASP A 103 -10.53 7.78 -8.28
CA ASP A 103 -11.13 6.85 -7.32
C ASP A 103 -11.55 5.52 -7.95
N CYS A 104 -12.09 5.55 -9.16
CA CYS A 104 -12.42 4.34 -9.91
C CYS A 104 -11.19 3.45 -10.20
N VAL A 105 -10.02 4.04 -10.50
CA VAL A 105 -8.76 3.31 -10.71
C VAL A 105 -8.27 2.73 -9.39
N ARG A 106 -8.30 3.54 -8.33
CA ARG A 106 -7.89 3.13 -6.97
C ARG A 106 -8.71 1.96 -6.46
N THR A 107 -10.04 2.03 -6.59
CA THR A 107 -10.96 0.96 -6.16
C THR A 107 -10.64 -0.34 -6.89
N ILE A 108 -10.55 -0.33 -8.22
CA ILE A 108 -10.24 -1.53 -9.00
C ILE A 108 -8.89 -2.14 -8.58
N LEU A 109 -7.83 -1.32 -8.44
CA LEU A 109 -6.51 -1.81 -8.05
C LEU A 109 -6.51 -2.36 -6.61
N ARG A 110 -7.21 -1.69 -5.68
CA ARG A 110 -7.33 -2.13 -4.29
C ARG A 110 -8.08 -3.45 -4.18
N ASP A 111 -9.24 -3.56 -4.80
CA ASP A 111 -10.08 -4.77 -4.76
C ASP A 111 -9.34 -5.96 -5.38
N THR A 112 -8.62 -5.74 -6.49
CA THR A 112 -7.79 -6.78 -7.10
C THR A 112 -6.63 -7.18 -6.22
N THR A 113 -5.96 -6.22 -5.57
CA THR A 113 -4.89 -6.50 -4.60
C THR A 113 -5.42 -7.32 -3.43
N GLU A 114 -6.58 -6.96 -2.88
CA GLU A 114 -7.20 -7.68 -1.77
C GLU A 114 -7.60 -9.10 -2.17
N SER A 115 -8.14 -9.30 -3.36
CA SER A 115 -8.46 -10.62 -3.89
C SER A 115 -7.20 -11.48 -4.03
N GLN A 116 -6.16 -10.96 -4.70
CA GLN A 116 -4.90 -11.70 -4.91
C GLN A 116 -4.19 -12.04 -3.58
N ILE A 117 -4.22 -11.12 -2.61
CA ILE A 117 -3.67 -11.37 -1.27
C ILE A 117 -4.48 -12.44 -0.55
N GLY A 118 -5.80 -12.45 -0.71
CA GLY A 118 -6.69 -13.47 -0.12
C GLY A 118 -6.39 -14.88 -0.62
N ASP A 119 -5.89 -15.02 -1.84
CA ASP A 119 -5.52 -16.31 -2.45
C ASP A 119 -4.16 -16.85 -1.98
N ILE A 120 -3.33 -16.02 -1.33
CA ILE A 120 -2.06 -16.47 -0.78
C ILE A 120 -2.29 -17.27 0.51
N PRO A 121 -1.95 -18.58 0.56
CA PRO A 121 -2.15 -19.39 1.76
C PRO A 121 -1.48 -18.76 2.99
N GLY A 122 -2.26 -18.57 4.06
CA GLY A 122 -1.78 -17.98 5.32
C GLY A 122 -1.77 -16.46 5.38
N MET A 123 -2.07 -15.76 4.29
CA MET A 123 -2.06 -14.30 4.26
C MET A 123 -3.14 -13.68 5.15
N MET A 124 -4.32 -14.30 5.24
CA MET A 124 -5.39 -13.85 6.14
C MET A 124 -4.99 -13.97 7.63
N GLU A 125 -4.26 -15.04 7.98
CA GLU A 125 -3.71 -15.25 9.33
C GLU A 125 -2.66 -14.17 9.63
N TYR A 126 -1.78 -13.88 8.68
CA TYR A 126 -0.75 -12.84 8.78
C TYR A 126 -1.35 -11.44 8.92
N ARG A 127 -2.39 -11.09 8.14
CA ARG A 127 -3.12 -9.82 8.25
C ARG A 127 -3.72 -9.61 9.64
N LYS A 128 -4.32 -10.64 10.24
CA LYS A 128 -4.85 -10.55 11.61
C LYS A 128 -3.76 -10.24 12.64
N VAL A 129 -2.56 -10.77 12.45
CA VAL A 129 -1.40 -10.43 13.29
C VAL A 129 -1.03 -8.95 13.10
N LEU A 130 -0.99 -8.46 11.86
CA LEU A 130 -0.70 -7.05 11.55
C LEU A 130 -1.74 -6.09 12.17
N GLU A 131 -3.02 -6.37 12.00
CA GLU A 131 -4.12 -5.56 12.55
C GLU A 131 -4.02 -5.48 14.08
N SER A 132 -3.88 -6.63 14.75
CA SER A 132 -3.70 -6.69 16.20
C SER A 132 -2.44 -5.96 16.67
N LEU A 133 -1.34 -6.04 15.92
CA LEU A 133 -0.10 -5.33 16.23
C LEU A 133 -0.28 -3.82 16.09
N THR A 134 -1.01 -3.36 15.07
CA THR A 134 -1.34 -1.95 14.88
C THR A 134 -2.14 -1.40 16.06
N GLU A 135 -3.15 -2.13 16.53
CA GLU A 135 -3.92 -1.75 17.72
C GLU A 135 -3.05 -1.70 18.98
N CYS A 136 -2.12 -2.66 19.16
CA CYS A 136 -1.19 -2.65 20.27
C CYS A 136 -0.24 -1.45 20.21
N ASN A 137 0.26 -1.09 19.02
CA ASN A 137 1.14 0.06 18.82
C ASN A 137 0.45 1.39 19.12
N ILE A 138 -0.82 1.54 18.73
CA ILE A 138 -1.63 2.73 19.06
C ILE A 138 -1.74 2.87 20.59
N LYS A 139 -2.11 1.80 21.30
CA LYS A 139 -2.23 1.82 22.77
C LYS A 139 -0.89 2.07 23.45
N LEU A 140 0.20 1.54 22.91
CA LEU A 140 1.54 1.80 23.44
C LEU A 140 1.88 3.27 23.30
N GLN A 141 1.60 3.89 22.13
CA GLN A 141 1.83 5.31 21.92
C GLN A 141 0.99 6.18 22.88
N GLU A 142 -0.27 5.83 23.10
CA GLU A 142 -1.13 6.53 24.09
C GLU A 142 -0.54 6.50 25.51
N VAL A 143 0.05 5.37 25.93
CA VAL A 143 0.72 5.25 27.22
C VAL A 143 1.97 6.12 27.24
N MET A 144 2.76 6.12 26.19
CA MET A 144 3.97 6.96 26.06
C MET A 144 3.62 8.45 26.21
N ASP A 145 2.62 8.91 25.48
CA ASP A 145 2.20 10.31 25.48
C ASP A 145 1.65 10.72 26.85
N LYS A 146 0.89 9.84 27.49
CA LYS A 146 0.31 10.08 28.83
C LYS A 146 1.35 10.15 29.95
N GLU A 147 2.40 9.36 29.86
CA GLU A 147 3.43 9.23 30.90
C GLU A 147 4.68 10.08 30.59
N ALA A 148 4.68 10.82 29.47
CA ALA A 148 5.79 11.70 29.11
C ALA A 148 6.15 12.66 30.26
N GLY A 149 7.39 12.58 30.73
CA GLY A 149 7.91 13.43 31.81
C GLY A 149 7.45 13.06 33.23
N LYS A 150 6.73 11.94 33.43
CA LYS A 150 6.30 11.48 34.77
C LYS A 150 7.17 10.35 35.27
N ILE A 151 7.77 10.51 36.42
CA ILE A 151 8.54 9.51 37.17
C ILE A 151 8.14 9.57 38.64
N PRO A 152 7.63 8.49 39.24
CA PRO A 152 7.35 7.16 38.66
C PRO A 152 6.06 7.13 37.80
N MET A 153 6.02 6.16 36.91
CA MET A 153 4.83 5.89 36.07
C MET A 153 3.60 5.54 36.92
N SER A 154 2.41 5.93 36.44
CA SER A 154 1.14 5.64 37.11
C SER A 154 0.84 4.12 37.16
N GLN A 155 0.15 3.68 38.20
CA GLN A 155 -0.24 2.28 38.35
C GLN A 155 -1.14 1.80 37.21
N ALA A 156 -2.03 2.67 36.72
CA ALA A 156 -2.91 2.35 35.59
C ALA A 156 -2.10 2.08 34.31
N SER A 157 -1.10 2.92 34.01
CA SER A 157 -0.22 2.75 32.86
C SER A 157 0.64 1.48 32.96
N LYS A 158 1.12 1.13 34.17
CA LYS A 158 1.82 -0.15 34.40
C LYS A 158 0.94 -1.36 34.12
N MET A 159 -0.35 -1.30 34.48
CA MET A 159 -1.28 -2.39 34.15
C MET A 159 -1.49 -2.53 32.64
N ILE A 160 -1.61 -1.41 31.92
CA ILE A 160 -1.75 -1.41 30.45
C ILE A 160 -0.49 -1.98 29.81
N LEU A 161 0.70 -1.57 30.23
CA LEU A 161 1.96 -2.10 29.71
C LEU A 161 2.10 -3.61 29.94
N ASN A 162 1.69 -4.13 31.10
CA ASN A 162 1.68 -5.57 31.37
C ASN A 162 0.72 -6.33 30.46
N GLN A 163 -0.42 -5.74 30.12
CA GLN A 163 -1.36 -6.33 29.16
C GLN A 163 -0.80 -6.31 27.74
N LEU A 164 -0.21 -5.19 27.32
CA LEU A 164 0.43 -5.06 26.00
C LEU A 164 1.57 -6.05 25.84
N GLU A 165 2.42 -6.21 26.84
CA GLU A 165 3.53 -7.18 26.81
C GLU A 165 3.02 -8.61 26.51
N LYS A 166 1.95 -9.04 27.20
CA LYS A 166 1.33 -10.35 26.95
C LYS A 166 0.82 -10.45 25.52
N GLN A 167 0.13 -9.42 25.01
CA GLN A 167 -0.37 -9.39 23.65
C GLN A 167 0.75 -9.48 22.61
N TYR A 168 1.85 -8.75 22.79
CA TYR A 168 3.01 -8.85 21.89
C TYR A 168 3.67 -10.22 21.90
N ILE A 169 3.75 -10.86 23.08
CA ILE A 169 4.27 -12.24 23.20
C ILE A 169 3.36 -13.22 22.44
N GLU A 170 2.03 -13.10 22.59
CA GLU A 170 1.05 -13.93 21.87
C GLU A 170 1.19 -13.71 20.35
N LYS A 171 1.29 -12.47 19.89
CA LYS A 171 1.47 -12.16 18.45
C LYS A 171 2.78 -12.72 17.90
N ARG A 172 3.84 -12.69 18.69
CA ARG A 172 5.12 -13.32 18.32
C ARG A 172 4.99 -14.83 18.11
N GLU A 173 4.24 -15.52 18.96
CA GLU A 173 3.99 -16.96 18.81
C GLU A 173 3.07 -17.27 17.62
N GLU A 174 2.04 -16.45 17.37
CA GLU A 174 1.20 -16.55 16.16
C GLU A 174 2.05 -16.39 14.89
N LEU A 175 2.91 -15.36 14.85
CA LEU A 175 3.80 -15.13 13.72
C LEU A 175 4.76 -16.30 13.49
N ARG A 176 5.33 -16.88 14.54
CA ARG A 176 6.20 -18.06 14.44
C ARG A 176 5.48 -19.26 13.83
N LYS A 177 4.20 -19.47 14.17
CA LYS A 177 3.38 -20.54 13.59
C LYS A 177 3.17 -20.31 12.08
N ILE A 178 2.90 -19.07 11.68
CA ILE A 178 2.76 -18.69 10.27
C ILE A 178 4.08 -18.92 9.53
N GLN A 179 5.20 -18.47 10.10
CA GLN A 179 6.55 -18.65 9.53
C GLN A 179 6.95 -20.13 9.38
N ALA A 180 6.57 -20.95 10.34
CA ALA A 180 6.83 -22.39 10.27
C ALA A 180 6.00 -23.12 9.20
N LYS A 181 4.80 -22.58 8.89
CA LYS A 181 3.85 -23.17 7.94
C LYS A 181 4.05 -22.67 6.50
N TYR A 182 4.48 -21.43 6.33
CA TYR A 182 4.55 -20.76 5.03
C TYR A 182 5.93 -20.14 4.79
N SER A 183 6.62 -20.60 3.75
CA SER A 183 7.99 -20.17 3.43
C SER A 183 8.12 -18.68 3.14
N TRP A 184 7.10 -18.06 2.52
CA TRP A 184 7.11 -16.61 2.22
C TRP A 184 7.15 -15.74 3.49
N ALA A 185 6.65 -16.24 4.63
CA ALA A 185 6.63 -15.52 5.91
C ALA A 185 7.92 -15.71 6.72
N SER A 186 8.84 -16.56 6.28
CA SER A 186 10.05 -16.95 7.03
C SER A 186 11.26 -16.05 6.77
N ASP A 187 11.10 -14.95 6.07
CA ASP A 187 12.18 -14.01 5.80
C ASP A 187 12.78 -13.47 7.10
N LYS A 188 14.12 -13.47 7.19
CA LYS A 188 14.88 -13.08 8.39
C LYS A 188 14.65 -11.61 8.77
N GLU A 189 14.32 -10.76 7.81
CA GLU A 189 14.04 -9.33 7.97
C GLU A 189 12.53 -9.03 8.01
N ASN A 190 11.72 -9.96 8.50
CA ASN A 190 10.28 -9.74 8.58
C ASN A 190 9.96 -8.51 9.45
N PRO A 191 9.39 -7.44 8.87
CA PRO A 191 9.16 -6.16 9.55
C PRO A 191 8.21 -6.29 10.75
N VAL A 192 7.30 -7.27 10.73
CA VAL A 192 6.40 -7.54 11.86
C VAL A 192 7.17 -8.11 13.04
N GLN A 193 8.13 -9.00 12.81
CA GLN A 193 8.98 -9.55 13.89
C GLN A 193 9.84 -8.46 14.52
N GLN A 194 10.41 -7.57 13.71
CA GLN A 194 11.19 -6.43 14.19
C GLN A 194 10.31 -5.49 15.02
N SER A 195 9.13 -5.12 14.54
CA SER A 195 8.19 -4.25 15.25
C SER A 195 7.77 -4.82 16.61
N ILE A 196 7.53 -6.14 16.71
CA ILE A 196 7.24 -6.82 17.99
C ILE A 196 8.46 -6.76 18.93
N ALA A 197 9.67 -6.99 18.42
CA ALA A 197 10.89 -6.96 19.21
C ALA A 197 11.17 -5.55 19.78
N ASP A 198 11.02 -4.52 18.96
CA ASP A 198 11.20 -3.13 19.34
C ASP A 198 10.19 -2.70 20.41
N ALA A 199 8.92 -3.08 20.25
CA ALA A 199 7.88 -2.79 21.24
C ALA A 199 8.14 -3.49 22.58
N LEU A 200 8.54 -4.76 22.58
CA LEU A 200 8.89 -5.49 23.81
C LEU A 200 10.10 -4.90 24.52
N MET A 201 11.13 -4.48 23.79
CA MET A 201 12.29 -3.80 24.33
C MET A 201 11.89 -2.47 24.97
N TYR A 202 11.04 -1.69 24.31
CA TYR A 202 10.55 -0.41 24.82
C TYR A 202 9.68 -0.57 26.08
N ILE A 203 8.74 -1.54 26.09
CA ILE A 203 7.93 -1.85 27.27
C ILE A 203 8.82 -2.26 28.46
N GLY A 204 9.84 -3.07 28.20
CA GLY A 204 10.84 -3.45 29.21
C GLY A 204 11.54 -2.23 29.80
N PHE A 205 11.98 -1.29 28.96
CA PHE A 205 12.60 -0.04 29.40
C PHE A 205 11.64 0.81 30.25
N MET A 206 10.41 1.02 29.79
CA MET A 206 9.39 1.82 30.50
C MET A 206 9.03 1.25 31.88
N LYS A 207 9.17 -0.05 32.11
CA LYS A 207 8.91 -0.67 33.42
C LYS A 207 10.05 -0.47 34.43
N LEU A 208 11.26 -0.17 33.96
CA LEU A 208 12.44 0.08 34.82
C LEU A 208 12.52 1.51 35.30
N VAL A 209 11.86 2.43 34.64
CA VAL A 209 11.78 3.87 34.97
C VAL A 209 10.55 4.14 35.82
#